data_89546239eff5f8f9b56379cda8d11687
#
_entry.id   89546239eff5f8f9b56379cda8d11687
#
_cell.length_a   1.000
_cell.length_b   1.000
_cell.length_c   1.000
_cell.angle_alpha   90.00
_cell.angle_beta   90.00
_cell.angle_gamma   90.00
#
_symmetry.space_group_name_H-M   'P 1'
#
loop_
_entity.id
_entity.type
_entity.pdbx_description
1 polymer ?
#
loop_
_entity_poly.entity_id
_entity_poly.type
_entity_poly.pdbx_seq_one_letter_code
_entity_poly.pdbx_strand_id
1 'polypeptide(L)'
;MTEGSCLCGAVRFAIDGRVSPLQYCHCRNCQKTSGGAFVAAVAARTGDVRWLAGEELVEVFALPVRVEPPPYRAAFCRRCGAPVPIVDRARPYAIVPAGSLNGQPELVPFRHIFVSLNPRWNEIGDQLPQFDQHVPPEQRLPTK
;
A
#
# COMPACT_ATOMS: atom_id res chain seq x y z
N MET A 1 5.41 14.05 11.21
CA MET A 1 4.16 13.29 11.33
C MET A 1 3.35 13.45 10.05
N THR A 2 2.87 12.36 9.50
CA THR A 2 2.03 12.36 8.28
C THR A 2 0.66 11.79 8.66
N GLU A 3 -0.41 12.49 8.35
CA GLU A 3 -1.77 12.01 8.62
C GLU A 3 -2.43 11.49 7.36
N GLY A 4 -3.44 10.65 7.54
CA GLY A 4 -4.26 10.11 6.47
C GLY A 4 -5.67 9.78 6.92
N SER A 5 -6.55 9.56 5.95
CA SER A 5 -7.94 9.20 6.20
C SER A 5 -8.54 8.41 5.05
N CYS A 6 -9.64 7.71 5.33
CA CYS A 6 -10.53 7.21 4.29
C CYS A 6 -11.33 8.37 3.66
N LEU A 7 -12.02 8.09 2.57
CA LEU A 7 -12.79 9.09 1.82
C LEU A 7 -13.85 9.81 2.68
N CYS A 8 -14.57 9.09 3.52
CA CYS A 8 -15.62 9.70 4.38
C CYS A 8 -15.06 10.32 5.68
N GLY A 9 -13.76 10.21 5.96
CA GLY A 9 -13.11 10.75 7.14
C GLY A 9 -13.38 10.00 8.44
N ALA A 10 -14.16 8.93 8.43
CA ALA A 10 -14.49 8.16 9.64
C ALA A 10 -13.27 7.38 10.16
N VAL A 11 -12.43 6.86 9.27
CA VAL A 11 -11.13 6.24 9.61
C VAL A 11 -10.05 7.29 9.43
N ARG A 12 -9.28 7.54 10.48
CA ARG A 12 -8.13 8.46 10.46
C ARG A 12 -6.93 7.83 11.14
N PHE A 13 -5.75 8.11 10.61
CA PHE A 13 -4.50 7.58 11.13
C PHE A 13 -3.37 8.61 11.05
N ALA A 14 -2.31 8.37 11.81
CA ALA A 14 -1.07 9.13 11.74
C ALA A 14 0.11 8.18 11.64
N ILE A 15 1.17 8.64 10.98
CA ILE A 15 2.46 7.97 10.89
C ILE A 15 3.47 8.90 11.55
N ASP A 16 4.00 8.50 12.70
CA ASP A 16 4.93 9.32 13.50
C ASP A 16 6.39 9.22 13.02
N GLY A 17 6.69 8.25 12.13
CA GLY A 17 8.00 7.99 11.57
C GLY A 17 8.13 8.31 10.09
N ARG A 18 9.21 7.79 9.49
CA ARG A 18 9.45 7.92 8.05
C ARG A 18 8.65 6.89 7.29
N VAL A 19 8.26 7.27 6.08
CA VAL A 19 7.72 6.34 5.07
C VAL A 19 8.80 5.98 4.05
N SER A 20 8.66 4.81 3.45
CA SER A 20 9.54 4.39 2.34
C SER A 20 9.31 5.26 1.10
N PRO A 21 10.20 5.20 0.11
CA PRO A 21 9.88 5.65 -1.23
C PRO A 21 8.63 4.95 -1.78
N LEU A 22 7.96 5.62 -2.72
CA LEU A 22 6.71 5.19 -3.31
C LEU A 22 6.92 4.05 -4.32
N GLN A 23 6.17 2.98 -4.19
CA GLN A 23 6.19 1.85 -5.11
C GLN A 23 4.85 1.70 -5.82
N TYR A 24 4.91 1.40 -7.12
CA TYR A 24 3.74 1.08 -7.94
C TYR A 24 3.66 -0.44 -8.18
N CYS A 25 2.58 -1.07 -7.74
CA CYS A 25 2.34 -2.50 -7.94
C CYS A 25 1.26 -2.73 -9.00
N HIS A 26 1.64 -3.34 -10.12
CA HIS A 26 0.77 -3.59 -11.27
C HIS A 26 0.13 -4.99 -11.27
N CYS A 27 0.20 -5.75 -10.18
CA CYS A 27 -0.40 -7.09 -10.14
C CYS A 27 -1.93 -7.04 -10.28
N ARG A 28 -2.53 -8.17 -10.70
CA ARG A 28 -3.99 -8.25 -10.92
C ARG A 28 -4.79 -7.96 -9.65
N ASN A 29 -4.28 -8.36 -8.48
CA ASN A 29 -4.94 -8.07 -7.20
C ASN A 29 -4.98 -6.56 -6.93
N CYS A 30 -3.86 -5.86 -7.14
CA CYS A 30 -3.77 -4.41 -7.01
C CYS A 30 -4.70 -3.69 -7.99
N GLN A 31 -4.77 -4.14 -9.25
CA GLN A 31 -5.70 -3.58 -10.24
C GLN A 31 -7.15 -3.72 -9.78
N LYS A 32 -7.55 -4.91 -9.30
CA LYS A 32 -8.92 -5.15 -8.81
C LYS A 32 -9.25 -4.35 -7.55
N THR A 33 -8.28 -4.20 -6.65
CA THR A 33 -8.48 -3.46 -5.40
C THR A 33 -8.58 -1.95 -5.60
N SER A 34 -7.77 -1.40 -6.51
CA SER A 34 -7.74 0.04 -6.79
C SER A 34 -8.75 0.50 -7.83
N GLY A 35 -9.21 -0.42 -8.69
CA GLY A 35 -9.97 -0.06 -9.89
C GLY A 35 -9.14 0.63 -10.98
N GLY A 36 -7.80 0.62 -10.85
CA GLY A 36 -6.87 1.24 -11.77
C GLY A 36 -5.79 0.28 -12.26
N ALA A 37 -4.73 0.81 -12.86
CA ALA A 37 -3.63 0.02 -13.41
C ALA A 37 -2.67 -0.51 -12.33
N PHE A 38 -2.66 0.09 -11.16
CA PHE A 38 -1.73 -0.22 -10.07
C PHE A 38 -2.25 0.28 -8.72
N VAL A 39 -1.62 -0.18 -7.65
CA VAL A 39 -1.68 0.44 -6.32
C VAL A 39 -0.38 1.20 -6.10
N ALA A 40 -0.47 2.47 -5.77
CA ALA A 40 0.64 3.27 -5.27
C ALA A 40 0.69 3.17 -3.75
N ALA A 41 1.79 2.69 -3.19
CA ALA A 41 1.92 2.48 -1.77
C ALA A 41 3.30 2.84 -1.24
N VAL A 42 3.34 3.21 0.02
CA VAL A 42 4.54 3.33 0.83
C VAL A 42 4.49 2.34 1.98
N ALA A 43 5.64 2.05 2.58
CA ALA A 43 5.72 1.29 3.81
C ALA A 43 6.10 2.22 4.97
N ALA A 44 5.53 1.96 6.15
CA ALA A 44 5.90 2.60 7.39
C ALA A 44 6.20 1.52 8.43
N ARG A 45 7.04 1.81 9.44
CA ARG A 45 7.19 0.88 10.57
C ARG A 45 5.83 0.71 11.23
N THR A 46 5.43 -0.52 11.50
CA THR A 46 4.11 -0.80 12.07
C THR A 46 3.90 -0.10 13.42
N GLY A 47 4.97 0.04 14.21
CA GLY A 47 4.95 0.76 15.49
C GLY A 47 4.71 2.26 15.37
N ASP A 48 5.01 2.85 14.22
CA ASP A 48 4.84 4.28 13.96
C ASP A 48 3.43 4.63 13.46
N VAL A 49 2.61 3.63 13.11
CA VAL A 49 1.24 3.84 12.63
C VAL A 49 0.26 3.81 13.80
N ARG A 50 -0.45 4.91 13.99
CA ARG A 50 -1.50 5.06 15.01
C ARG A 50 -2.84 5.34 14.37
N TRP A 51 -3.88 4.66 14.84
CA TRP A 51 -5.24 5.01 14.52
C TRP A 51 -5.68 6.21 15.38
N LEU A 52 -6.14 7.26 14.74
CA LEU A 52 -6.68 8.46 15.42
C LEU A 52 -8.19 8.35 15.62
N ALA A 53 -8.88 7.63 14.73
CA ALA A 53 -10.30 7.35 14.83
C ALA A 53 -10.69 6.20 13.90
N GLY A 54 -11.75 5.47 14.25
CA GLY A 54 -12.43 4.54 13.36
C GLY A 54 -11.67 3.24 13.10
N GLU A 55 -10.74 2.82 13.95
CA GLU A 55 -10.06 1.53 13.80
C GLU A 55 -11.06 0.36 13.70
N GLU A 56 -12.17 0.42 14.43
CA GLU A 56 -13.25 -0.56 14.41
C GLU A 56 -14.02 -0.62 13.06
N LEU A 57 -13.84 0.38 12.21
CA LEU A 57 -14.41 0.44 10.87
C LEU A 57 -13.48 -0.11 9.80
N VAL A 58 -12.27 -0.51 10.18
CA VAL A 58 -11.30 -1.09 9.25
C VAL A 58 -11.63 -2.56 9.03
N GLU A 59 -11.95 -2.90 7.78
CA GLU A 59 -12.10 -4.29 7.35
C GLU A 59 -10.87 -4.72 6.58
N VAL A 60 -10.48 -5.98 6.77
CA VAL A 60 -9.36 -6.60 6.05
C VAL A 60 -9.87 -7.79 5.28
N PHE A 61 -9.75 -7.73 3.96
CA PHE A 61 -9.96 -8.87 3.09
C PHE A 61 -8.63 -9.56 2.78
N ALA A 62 -8.56 -10.86 2.96
CA ALA A 62 -7.37 -11.66 2.66
C ALA A 62 -7.71 -12.77 1.67
N LEU A 63 -6.92 -12.89 0.59
CA LEU A 63 -7.01 -14.04 -0.28
C LEU A 63 -6.35 -15.25 0.40
N PRO A 64 -6.91 -16.47 0.21
CA PRO A 64 -6.26 -17.69 0.67
C PRO A 64 -4.88 -17.83 0.06
N VAL A 65 -3.91 -18.28 0.85
CA VAL A 65 -2.57 -18.64 0.36
C VAL A 65 -2.70 -19.84 -0.55
N ARG A 66 -2.36 -19.68 -1.82
CA ARG A 66 -2.31 -20.81 -2.77
C ARG A 66 -0.87 -21.23 -3.07
N VAL A 67 0.07 -20.31 -2.99
CA VAL A 67 1.51 -20.52 -3.20
C VAL A 67 2.24 -19.39 -2.48
N GLU A 68 3.42 -19.66 -1.92
CA GLU A 68 4.22 -18.67 -1.20
C GLU A 68 4.40 -17.32 -1.90
N PRO A 69 4.82 -16.38 -1.06
CA PRO A 69 4.32 -15.68 0.11
C PRO A 69 3.77 -14.31 -0.22
N PRO A 70 3.41 -13.49 0.68
CA PRO A 70 2.37 -13.58 1.67
C PRO A 70 0.98 -13.46 1.03
N PRO A 71 -0.09 -13.88 1.70
CA PRO A 71 -1.42 -13.75 1.15
C PRO A 71 -1.70 -12.28 0.85
N TYR A 72 -2.27 -11.99 -0.32
CA TYR A 72 -2.70 -10.65 -0.65
C TYR A 72 -3.77 -10.19 0.33
N ARG A 73 -3.58 -9.02 0.90
CA ARG A 73 -4.52 -8.38 1.80
C ARG A 73 -4.89 -6.99 1.30
N ALA A 74 -6.12 -6.60 1.53
CA ALA A 74 -6.60 -5.24 1.32
C ALA A 74 -7.33 -4.79 2.58
N ALA A 75 -7.00 -3.61 3.08
CA ALA A 75 -7.71 -2.97 4.18
C ALA A 75 -8.50 -1.78 3.64
N PHE A 76 -9.72 -1.62 4.12
CA PHE A 76 -10.61 -0.55 3.65
C PHE A 76 -11.58 -0.12 4.75
N CYS A 77 -12.10 1.09 4.62
CA CYS A 77 -13.15 1.58 5.50
C CYS A 77 -14.48 0.90 5.17
N ARG A 78 -15.11 0.29 6.16
CA ARG A 78 -16.41 -0.39 6.01
C ARG A 78 -17.55 0.54 5.56
N ARG A 79 -17.46 1.85 5.86
CA ARG A 79 -18.48 2.84 5.48
C ARG A 79 -18.41 3.29 4.04
N CYS A 80 -17.19 3.58 3.55
CA CYS A 80 -17.02 4.18 2.22
C CYS A 80 -16.23 3.33 1.22
N GLY A 81 -15.66 2.19 1.65
CA GLY A 81 -14.87 1.30 0.81
C GLY A 81 -13.46 1.82 0.45
N ALA A 82 -13.10 3.03 0.88
CA ALA A 82 -11.80 3.59 0.55
C ALA A 82 -10.65 2.80 1.20
N PRO A 83 -9.54 2.56 0.50
CA PRO A 83 -8.37 1.90 1.04
C PRO A 83 -7.79 2.66 2.24
N VAL A 84 -7.32 1.91 3.23
CA VAL A 84 -6.63 2.42 4.42
C VAL A 84 -5.39 1.56 4.69
N PRO A 85 -4.48 1.95 5.62
CA PRO A 85 -3.30 1.15 5.90
C PRO A 85 -3.59 -0.28 6.32
N ILE A 86 -2.79 -1.21 5.79
CA ILE A 86 -2.75 -2.61 6.24
C ILE A 86 -1.77 -2.67 7.41
N VAL A 87 -2.30 -2.71 8.63
CA VAL A 87 -1.52 -2.72 9.87
C VAL A 87 -1.63 -4.10 10.53
N ASP A 88 -0.56 -4.88 10.42
CA ASP A 88 -0.44 -6.17 11.11
C ASP A 88 0.67 -6.05 12.16
N ARG A 89 0.29 -6.03 13.44
CA ARG A 89 1.23 -5.84 14.55
C ARG A 89 2.28 -6.96 14.68
N ALA A 90 2.06 -8.10 14.03
CA ALA A 90 3.04 -9.17 13.96
C ALA A 90 4.12 -8.92 12.87
N ARG A 91 3.98 -7.88 12.06
CA ARG A 91 4.91 -7.55 10.97
C ARG A 91 5.64 -6.23 11.25
N PRO A 92 6.91 -6.10 10.79
CA PRO A 92 7.70 -4.89 11.04
C PRO A 92 7.19 -3.66 10.27
N TYR A 93 6.49 -3.89 9.13
CA TYR A 93 6.02 -2.81 8.27
C TYR A 93 4.53 -2.93 7.97
N ALA A 94 3.86 -1.80 8.05
CA ALA A 94 2.52 -1.56 7.51
C ALA A 94 2.63 -1.08 6.06
N ILE A 95 1.67 -1.46 5.23
CA ILE A 95 1.55 -0.96 3.84
C ILE A 95 0.48 0.14 3.84
N VAL A 96 0.86 1.30 3.35
CA VAL A 96 0.01 2.49 3.36
C VAL A 96 -0.30 2.89 1.92
N PRO A 97 -1.57 2.85 1.50
CA PRO A 97 -1.96 3.38 0.20
C PRO A 97 -1.62 4.87 0.12
N ALA A 98 -0.84 5.28 -0.87
CA ALA A 98 -0.36 6.66 -0.96
C ALA A 98 -1.51 7.68 -1.07
N GLY A 99 -2.58 7.31 -1.80
CA GLY A 99 -3.76 8.16 -1.94
C GLY A 99 -4.58 8.36 -0.66
N SER A 100 -4.33 7.60 0.40
CA SER A 100 -4.98 7.79 1.71
C SER A 100 -4.28 8.82 2.60
N LEU A 101 -3.10 9.31 2.20
CA LEU A 101 -2.36 10.33 2.92
C LEU A 101 -2.94 11.73 2.64
N ASN A 102 -3.09 12.53 3.68
CA ASN A 102 -3.61 13.88 3.60
C ASN A 102 -2.48 14.89 3.24
N GLY A 103 -2.84 16.05 2.70
CA GLY A 103 -1.94 17.18 2.54
C GLY A 103 -0.84 17.03 1.48
N GLN A 104 -0.92 16.04 0.61
CA GLN A 104 0.05 15.79 -0.47
C GLN A 104 1.51 15.78 0.01
N PRO A 105 1.90 14.84 0.89
CA PRO A 105 3.27 14.72 1.35
C PRO A 105 4.22 14.47 0.17
N GLU A 106 5.46 14.95 0.28
CA GLU A 106 6.49 14.67 -0.72
C GLU A 106 6.86 13.19 -0.67
N LEU A 107 6.31 12.42 -1.61
CA LEU A 107 6.65 11.02 -1.82
C LEU A 107 7.56 10.90 -3.02
N VAL A 108 8.66 10.17 -2.87
CA VAL A 108 9.63 9.93 -3.95
C VAL A 108 9.28 8.62 -4.65
N PRO A 109 8.74 8.65 -5.89
CA PRO A 109 8.55 7.44 -6.67
C PRO A 109 9.90 6.77 -6.96
N PHE A 110 9.97 5.43 -6.86
CA PHE A 110 11.26 4.81 -7.06
C PHE A 110 11.25 3.49 -7.84
N ARG A 111 10.10 2.83 -8.00
CA ARG A 111 10.04 1.61 -8.82
C ARG A 111 8.63 1.15 -9.13
N HIS A 112 8.55 0.31 -10.17
CA HIS A 112 7.38 -0.49 -10.52
C HIS A 112 7.65 -1.97 -10.28
N ILE A 113 6.67 -2.69 -9.73
CA ILE A 113 6.72 -4.16 -9.57
C ILE A 113 5.53 -4.81 -10.27
N PHE A 114 5.68 -6.09 -10.63
CA PHE A 114 4.71 -6.86 -11.40
C PHE A 114 4.35 -6.21 -12.74
N VAL A 115 5.35 -5.61 -13.41
CA VAL A 115 5.12 -4.94 -14.71
C VAL A 115 4.74 -5.91 -15.82
N SER A 116 5.07 -7.21 -15.70
CA SER A 116 4.60 -8.24 -16.63
C SER A 116 3.06 -8.36 -16.66
N LEU A 117 2.38 -7.89 -15.62
CA LEU A 117 0.93 -7.88 -15.49
C LEU A 117 0.30 -6.50 -15.74
N ASN A 118 1.12 -5.50 -16.12
CA ASN A 118 0.60 -4.18 -16.46
C ASN A 118 -0.46 -4.30 -17.56
N PRO A 119 -1.65 -3.70 -17.38
CA PRO A 119 -2.70 -3.84 -18.38
C PRO A 119 -2.34 -3.13 -19.67
N ARG A 120 -2.79 -3.66 -20.82
CA ARG A 120 -2.47 -3.14 -22.14
C ARG A 120 -2.92 -1.69 -22.37
N TRP A 121 -3.92 -1.25 -21.61
CA TRP A 121 -4.45 0.12 -21.71
C TRP A 121 -3.66 1.13 -20.84
N ASN A 122 -2.65 0.69 -20.11
CA ASN A 122 -1.78 1.56 -19.30
C ASN A 122 -0.35 1.52 -19.83
N GLU A 123 0.21 2.69 -20.12
CA GLU A 123 1.60 2.86 -20.51
C GLU A 123 2.40 3.42 -19.33
N ILE A 124 3.55 2.79 -19.02
CA ILE A 124 4.51 3.30 -18.04
C ILE A 124 5.43 4.25 -18.79
N GLY A 125 5.26 5.57 -18.57
CA GLY A 125 5.98 6.61 -19.33
C GLY A 125 7.19 7.21 -18.59
N ASP A 126 7.51 6.76 -17.38
CA ASP A 126 8.67 7.23 -16.62
C ASP A 126 9.90 6.34 -16.81
N GLN A 127 11.03 6.72 -16.20
CA GLN A 127 12.31 6.01 -16.28
C GLN A 127 12.63 5.24 -14.98
N LEU A 128 11.64 4.99 -14.13
CA LEU A 128 11.85 4.26 -12.89
C LEU A 128 12.21 2.79 -13.15
N PRO A 129 12.97 2.14 -12.27
CA PRO A 129 13.24 0.71 -12.36
C PRO A 129 11.95 -0.10 -12.44
N GLN A 130 11.92 -1.08 -13.33
CA GLN A 130 10.78 -1.97 -13.56
C GLN A 130 11.18 -3.41 -13.27
N PHE A 131 10.36 -4.11 -12.48
CA PHE A 131 10.54 -5.51 -12.11
C PHE A 131 9.34 -6.32 -12.57
N ASP A 132 9.58 -7.44 -13.24
CA ASP A 132 8.51 -8.30 -13.76
C ASP A 132 7.61 -8.88 -12.66
N GLN A 133 8.18 -9.14 -11.49
CA GLN A 133 7.49 -9.62 -10.29
C GLN A 133 7.91 -8.78 -9.06
N HIS A 134 8.13 -9.43 -7.91
CA HIS A 134 8.72 -8.80 -6.75
C HIS A 134 10.16 -8.37 -7.02
N VAL A 135 10.60 -7.37 -6.27
CA VAL A 135 12.03 -7.04 -6.23
C VAL A 135 12.83 -8.20 -5.62
N PRO A 136 14.07 -8.38 -6.03
CA PRO A 136 14.98 -9.33 -5.40
C PRO A 136 15.06 -9.10 -3.88
N PRO A 137 15.22 -10.17 -3.08
CA PRO A 137 15.21 -10.07 -1.61
C PRO A 137 16.17 -9.03 -1.04
N GLU A 138 17.35 -8.88 -1.65
CA GLU A 138 18.40 -7.92 -1.25
C GLU A 138 18.01 -6.45 -1.45
N GLN A 139 16.98 -6.19 -2.26
CA GLN A 139 16.45 -4.83 -2.54
C GLN A 139 15.14 -4.54 -1.79
N ARG A 140 14.68 -5.47 -0.97
CA ARG A 140 13.49 -5.26 -0.13
C ARG A 140 13.84 -4.44 1.11
N LEU A 141 12.81 -3.87 1.73
CA LEU A 141 12.99 -3.21 3.02
C LEU A 141 13.52 -4.22 4.06
N PRO A 142 14.39 -3.78 4.97
CA PRO A 142 14.87 -4.64 6.06
C PRO A 142 13.68 -5.20 6.87
N THR A 143 13.79 -6.46 7.24
CA THR A 143 12.74 -7.14 8.04
C THR A 143 12.92 -6.95 9.55
N LYS A 144 13.92 -6.16 9.98
CA LYS A 144 14.23 -5.89 11.39
C LYS A 144 14.01 -4.43 11.74
#